data_972b224414396b21b11b61beceef69de
#
_entry.id   972b224414396b21b11b61beceef69de
#
_cell.length_a   1.000
_cell.length_b   1.000
_cell.length_c   1.000
_cell.angle_alpha   90.00
_cell.angle_beta   90.00
_cell.angle_gamma   90.00
#
_symmetry.space_group_name_H-M   'P 1'
#
loop_
_entity.id
_entity.type
_entity.pdbx_description
1 polymer ?
#
loop_
_entity_poly.entity_id
_entity_poly.type
_entity_poly.pdbx_seq_one_letter_code
_entity_poly.pdbx_strand_id
1 'polypeptide(L)'
;MNGQPRKRTGFTLIEVMAVCALIGFVFFVALNFYTDLAHASARASDNTRGVRRASALLDRVARDIEGAMLLVKPPDMDPFAFPWIFLAETRLGGDASERLKFVTRNHNPTRTEAAETNLATVAYMVESRPDDSIALYRWTSPHLPESLDKSFPREGDDGSFLLAEGLQYFGFSFLGEDGELSGEWDSSTLLQSSSLPLAVEIQLSLMADQASDEEKPPVYRRRVLIPIRPLDLAALADPNNPIFGTGEDEDSEEGDDKDGKGRDKDKDPKGDDDVQLTNADCFDHKTCASEAVSSWAQMCCSMAKSKPDMVFTPADYQGMPEDCKPFVNPICR
;
A
#
# COMPACT_ATOMS: atom_id res chain seq x y z
N MET A 1 -11.17 97.12 15.57
CA MET A 1 -10.81 95.70 15.36
C MET A 1 -9.57 95.39 16.17
N ASN A 2 -9.72 94.84 17.38
CA ASN A 2 -8.63 94.57 18.30
C ASN A 2 -8.15 93.11 18.09
N GLY A 3 -7.03 92.96 17.36
CA GLY A 3 -6.33 91.69 17.23
C GLY A 3 -5.55 91.35 18.54
N GLN A 4 -6.03 90.37 19.29
CA GLN A 4 -5.28 89.88 20.46
C GLN A 4 -4.03 89.10 19.94
N PRO A 5 -2.86 89.33 20.52
CA PRO A 5 -1.65 88.64 20.19
C PRO A 5 -1.77 87.19 20.73
N ARG A 6 -1.75 86.18 19.80
CA ARG A 6 -1.66 84.75 20.16
C ARG A 6 -0.30 84.56 20.91
N LYS A 7 -0.33 84.24 22.21
CA LYS A 7 0.81 83.76 22.96
C LYS A 7 1.35 82.46 22.30
N ARG A 8 2.53 82.48 21.74
CA ARG A 8 3.27 81.30 21.33
C ARG A 8 3.80 80.59 22.54
N THR A 9 3.21 79.47 22.94
CA THR A 9 3.76 78.61 24.00
C THR A 9 4.87 77.81 23.37
N GLY A 10 6.09 77.98 23.82
CA GLY A 10 7.25 77.16 23.44
C GLY A 10 7.19 75.80 24.15
N PHE A 11 7.71 74.76 23.51
CA PHE A 11 7.85 73.44 24.09
C PHE A 11 8.87 73.45 25.23
N THR A 12 8.57 72.74 26.30
CA THR A 12 9.54 72.57 27.45
C THR A 12 10.53 71.44 27.08
N LEU A 13 11.76 71.54 27.59
CA LEU A 13 12.82 70.55 27.33
C LEU A 13 12.40 69.17 27.83
N ILE A 14 11.64 69.07 28.93
CA ILE A 14 11.11 67.79 29.46
C ILE A 14 10.10 67.16 28.57
N GLU A 15 9.25 67.94 27.86
CA GLU A 15 8.26 67.44 26.95
C GLU A 15 8.91 66.79 25.70
N VAL A 16 9.98 67.44 25.19
CA VAL A 16 10.78 66.86 24.10
C VAL A 16 11.48 65.57 24.53
N MET A 17 12.06 65.51 25.72
CA MET A 17 12.69 64.31 26.28
C MET A 17 11.64 63.17 26.46
N ALA A 18 10.48 63.48 26.98
CA ALA A 18 9.39 62.48 27.14
C ALA A 18 8.92 61.92 25.79
N VAL A 19 8.76 62.76 24.78
CA VAL A 19 8.38 62.34 23.43
C VAL A 19 9.46 61.43 22.81
N CYS A 20 10.73 61.82 22.90
CA CYS A 20 11.86 61.01 22.45
C CYS A 20 11.93 59.64 23.15
N ALA A 21 11.71 59.60 24.44
CA ALA A 21 11.69 58.37 25.23
C ALA A 21 10.52 57.45 24.81
N LEU A 22 9.31 58.02 24.59
CA LEU A 22 8.16 57.25 24.10
C LEU A 22 8.40 56.71 22.69
N ILE A 23 8.94 57.52 21.78
CA ILE A 23 9.28 57.08 20.42
C ILE A 23 10.30 55.95 20.49
N GLY A 24 11.38 56.10 21.28
CA GLY A 24 12.38 55.06 21.50
C GLY A 24 11.79 53.77 22.02
N PHE A 25 10.87 53.86 23.01
CA PHE A 25 10.16 52.70 23.55
C PHE A 25 9.29 52.01 22.51
N VAL A 26 8.53 52.76 21.72
CA VAL A 26 7.71 52.20 20.64
C VAL A 26 8.57 51.50 19.59
N PHE A 27 9.68 52.08 19.18
CA PHE A 27 10.63 51.44 18.26
C PHE A 27 11.23 50.17 18.86
N PHE A 28 11.61 50.17 20.11
CA PHE A 28 12.14 49.00 20.81
C PHE A 28 11.11 47.84 20.79
N VAL A 29 9.86 48.09 21.16
CA VAL A 29 8.80 47.10 21.14
C VAL A 29 8.54 46.61 19.72
N ALA A 30 8.49 47.51 18.74
CA ALA A 30 8.27 47.14 17.32
C ALA A 30 9.40 46.26 16.76
N LEU A 31 10.66 46.56 17.11
CA LEU A 31 11.81 45.75 16.69
C LEU A 31 11.78 44.34 17.30
N ASN A 32 11.51 44.26 18.61
CA ASN A 32 11.36 42.91 19.24
C ASN A 32 10.23 42.10 18.61
N PHE A 33 9.06 42.72 18.40
CA PHE A 33 7.94 42.05 17.73
C PHE A 33 8.30 41.59 16.32
N TYR A 34 9.02 42.43 15.56
CA TYR A 34 9.46 42.06 14.22
C TYR A 34 10.43 40.86 14.22
N THR A 35 11.40 40.83 15.15
CA THR A 35 12.34 39.70 15.29
C THR A 35 11.61 38.42 15.68
N ASP A 36 10.67 38.48 16.62
CA ASP A 36 9.88 37.33 17.03
C ASP A 36 9.01 36.80 15.90
N LEU A 37 8.39 37.68 15.11
CA LEU A 37 7.61 37.32 13.94
C LEU A 37 8.47 36.68 12.84
N ALA A 38 9.67 37.23 12.61
CA ALA A 38 10.61 36.69 11.65
C ALA A 38 11.05 35.27 12.04
N HIS A 39 11.37 35.03 13.31
CA HIS A 39 11.70 33.69 13.81
C HIS A 39 10.52 32.74 13.74
N ALA A 40 9.31 33.17 14.10
CA ALA A 40 8.10 32.34 13.97
C ALA A 40 7.81 31.97 12.53
N SER A 41 7.96 32.91 11.59
CA SER A 41 7.79 32.67 10.15
C SER A 41 8.83 31.68 9.59
N ALA A 42 10.11 31.82 10.00
CA ALA A 42 11.17 30.90 9.60
C ALA A 42 10.85 29.46 10.07
N ARG A 43 10.51 29.28 11.36
CA ARG A 43 10.14 27.97 11.94
C ARG A 43 8.93 27.38 11.22
N ALA A 44 7.90 28.16 10.93
CA ALA A 44 6.72 27.68 10.18
C ALA A 44 7.07 27.23 8.75
N SER A 45 7.97 27.97 8.09
CA SER A 45 8.47 27.59 6.75
C SER A 45 9.24 26.27 6.78
N ASP A 46 10.16 26.10 7.74
CA ASP A 46 10.98 24.92 7.88
C ASP A 46 10.13 23.69 8.23
N ASN A 47 9.17 23.83 9.14
CA ASN A 47 8.21 22.77 9.45
C ASN A 47 7.41 22.35 8.20
N THR A 48 6.93 23.33 7.41
CA THR A 48 6.19 23.04 6.18
C THR A 48 7.04 22.30 5.15
N ARG A 49 8.32 22.66 5.01
CA ARG A 49 9.27 21.95 4.14
C ARG A 49 9.51 20.53 4.63
N GLY A 50 9.70 20.35 5.94
CA GLY A 50 9.86 19.05 6.57
C GLY A 50 8.67 18.12 6.31
N VAL A 51 7.44 18.59 6.54
CA VAL A 51 6.21 17.85 6.28
C VAL A 51 6.10 17.44 4.80
N ARG A 52 6.35 18.36 3.88
CA ARG A 52 6.30 18.08 2.43
C ARG A 52 7.34 17.05 2.01
N ARG A 53 8.57 17.17 2.53
CA ARG A 53 9.64 16.20 2.26
C ARG A 53 9.28 14.81 2.78
N ALA A 54 8.82 14.73 4.02
CA ALA A 54 8.38 13.49 4.64
C ALA A 54 7.22 12.85 3.86
N SER A 55 6.19 13.63 3.51
CA SER A 55 5.05 13.13 2.71
C SER A 55 5.49 12.60 1.35
N ALA A 56 6.36 13.33 0.64
CA ALA A 56 6.83 12.88 -0.68
C ALA A 56 7.63 11.57 -0.60
N LEU A 57 8.44 11.39 0.44
CA LEU A 57 9.16 10.13 0.70
C LEU A 57 8.20 8.98 1.01
N LEU A 58 7.27 9.20 1.94
CA LEU A 58 6.26 8.23 2.30
C LEU A 58 5.40 7.83 1.12
N ASP A 59 5.00 8.79 0.27
CA ASP A 59 4.22 8.55 -0.94
C ASP A 59 4.99 7.73 -1.98
N ARG A 60 6.29 7.94 -2.08
CA ARG A 60 7.13 7.16 -3.00
C ARG A 60 7.25 5.71 -2.56
N VAL A 61 7.58 5.49 -1.30
CA VAL A 61 7.70 4.15 -0.72
C VAL A 61 6.36 3.42 -0.74
N ALA A 62 5.27 4.12 -0.36
CA ALA A 62 3.92 3.59 -0.35
C ALA A 62 3.50 3.03 -1.71
N ARG A 63 3.74 3.78 -2.80
CA ARG A 63 3.39 3.33 -4.16
C ARG A 63 4.08 2.05 -4.58
N ASP A 64 5.35 1.87 -4.21
CA ASP A 64 6.05 0.63 -4.53
C ASP A 64 5.47 -0.55 -3.73
N ILE A 65 5.14 -0.33 -2.44
CA ILE A 65 4.55 -1.36 -1.56
C ILE A 65 3.11 -1.70 -1.98
N GLU A 66 2.29 -0.73 -2.39
CA GLU A 66 0.93 -0.97 -2.94
C GLU A 66 0.95 -1.90 -4.15
N GLY A 67 2.04 -1.87 -4.90
CA GLY A 67 2.28 -2.76 -6.04
C GLY A 67 3.00 -4.06 -5.69
N ALA A 68 3.25 -4.35 -4.42
CA ALA A 68 3.95 -5.56 -4.02
C ALA A 68 3.23 -6.81 -4.54
N MET A 69 4.01 -7.76 -5.03
CA MET A 69 3.51 -8.98 -5.65
C MET A 69 4.35 -10.18 -5.20
N LEU A 70 3.67 -11.26 -4.93
CA LEU A 70 4.29 -12.53 -4.53
C LEU A 70 3.61 -13.66 -5.28
N LEU A 71 4.37 -14.69 -5.65
CA LEU A 71 3.84 -15.93 -6.19
C LEU A 71 3.74 -16.97 -5.08
N VAL A 72 2.69 -17.77 -5.13
CA VAL A 72 2.56 -18.95 -4.27
C VAL A 72 3.60 -19.98 -4.75
N LYS A 73 4.35 -20.50 -3.80
CA LYS A 73 5.36 -21.51 -4.08
C LYS A 73 4.70 -22.83 -4.49
N PRO A 74 5.06 -23.39 -5.66
CA PRO A 74 4.58 -24.71 -6.08
C PRO A 74 4.96 -25.80 -5.06
N PRO A 75 4.08 -26.77 -4.79
CA PRO A 75 4.31 -27.80 -3.78
C PRO A 75 5.48 -28.74 -4.10
N ASP A 76 5.83 -28.89 -5.37
CA ASP A 76 6.91 -29.72 -5.90
C ASP A 76 8.27 -28.99 -5.97
N MET A 77 8.30 -27.68 -5.72
CA MET A 77 9.54 -26.90 -5.72
C MET A 77 10.20 -26.89 -4.34
N ASP A 78 11.53 -26.97 -4.33
CA ASP A 78 12.33 -26.80 -3.11
C ASP A 78 12.00 -25.45 -2.46
N PRO A 79 11.56 -25.44 -1.19
CA PRO A 79 11.27 -24.21 -0.46
C PRO A 79 12.42 -23.20 -0.46
N PHE A 80 13.65 -23.70 -0.44
CA PHE A 80 14.86 -22.86 -0.40
C PHE A 80 15.34 -22.39 -1.77
N ALA A 81 14.71 -22.86 -2.85
CA ALA A 81 15.06 -22.44 -4.21
C ALA A 81 14.07 -21.43 -4.79
N PHE A 82 12.93 -21.17 -4.10
CA PHE A 82 11.90 -20.30 -4.62
C PHE A 82 12.35 -18.83 -4.60
N PRO A 83 12.43 -18.16 -5.77
CA PRO A 83 13.06 -16.85 -5.90
C PRO A 83 12.20 -15.67 -5.45
N TRP A 84 10.88 -15.84 -5.42
CA TRP A 84 9.96 -14.75 -5.09
C TRP A 84 9.78 -14.62 -3.59
N ILE A 85 10.29 -13.53 -3.04
CA ILE A 85 10.22 -13.26 -1.60
C ILE A 85 9.73 -11.85 -1.32
N PHE A 86 9.10 -11.69 -0.18
CA PHE A 86 8.89 -10.43 0.51
C PHE A 86 9.70 -10.53 1.81
N LEU A 87 10.79 -9.78 1.90
CA LEU A 87 11.78 -9.89 2.97
C LEU A 87 12.02 -8.54 3.62
N ALA A 88 11.89 -8.51 4.92
CA ALA A 88 12.19 -7.35 5.75
C ALA A 88 13.08 -7.75 6.94
N GLU A 89 14.15 -7.01 7.17
CA GLU A 89 15.13 -7.28 8.19
C GLU A 89 15.44 -6.08 9.06
N THR A 90 15.61 -6.33 10.36
CA THR A 90 16.08 -5.34 11.33
C THR A 90 17.60 -5.39 11.39
N ARG A 91 18.27 -4.25 11.24
CA ARG A 91 19.73 -4.13 11.30
C ARG A 91 20.22 -3.34 12.52
N LEU A 92 19.51 -2.28 12.87
CA LEU A 92 19.94 -1.33 13.91
C LEU A 92 19.36 -1.68 15.29
N GLY A 93 18.66 -2.81 15.41
CA GLY A 93 18.14 -3.33 16.69
C GLY A 93 16.93 -2.57 17.24
N GLY A 94 16.14 -1.99 16.37
CA GLY A 94 14.84 -1.35 16.71
C GLY A 94 13.65 -2.31 16.63
N ASP A 95 12.46 -1.80 16.92
CA ASP A 95 11.18 -2.54 16.84
C ASP A 95 10.62 -2.61 15.41
N ALA A 96 11.34 -2.08 14.41
CA ALA A 96 10.92 -2.02 13.01
C ALA A 96 12.10 -2.35 12.09
N SER A 97 11.79 -2.91 10.90
CA SER A 97 12.79 -3.23 9.89
C SER A 97 13.29 -1.97 9.18
N GLU A 98 14.59 -1.85 8.98
CA GLU A 98 15.20 -0.78 8.19
C GLU A 98 15.51 -1.22 6.75
N ARG A 99 15.31 -2.49 6.42
CA ARG A 99 15.51 -3.07 5.10
C ARG A 99 14.28 -3.81 4.65
N LEU A 100 13.90 -3.60 3.40
CA LEU A 100 12.75 -4.24 2.78
C LEU A 100 13.07 -4.57 1.32
N LYS A 101 12.89 -5.84 0.90
CA LYS A 101 13.11 -6.32 -0.48
C LYS A 101 11.90 -7.10 -0.95
N PHE A 102 11.37 -6.76 -2.13
CA PHE A 102 10.20 -7.40 -2.72
C PHE A 102 10.11 -7.15 -4.22
N VAL A 103 9.23 -7.87 -4.89
CA VAL A 103 8.87 -7.59 -6.28
C VAL A 103 7.64 -6.68 -6.30
N THR A 104 7.66 -5.64 -7.14
CA THR A 104 6.55 -4.72 -7.35
C THR A 104 6.12 -4.68 -8.81
N ARG A 105 4.82 -4.45 -9.06
CA ARG A 105 4.26 -4.20 -10.39
C ARG A 105 4.20 -2.71 -10.76
N ASN A 106 4.63 -1.84 -9.87
CA ASN A 106 4.58 -0.39 -10.07
C ASN A 106 5.90 0.17 -10.67
N HIS A 107 6.65 -0.68 -11.36
CA HIS A 107 7.82 -0.25 -12.11
C HIS A 107 7.37 0.47 -13.39
N ASN A 108 7.95 1.63 -13.64
CA ASN A 108 7.75 2.34 -14.91
C ASN A 108 8.97 2.08 -15.79
N PRO A 109 8.84 1.31 -16.89
CA PRO A 109 9.94 1.04 -17.80
C PRO A 109 10.53 2.35 -18.32
N THR A 110 11.85 2.48 -18.22
CA THR A 110 12.56 3.70 -18.67
C THR A 110 13.13 3.56 -20.06
N ARG A 111 13.29 2.33 -20.56
CA ARG A 111 13.85 2.02 -21.85
C ARG A 111 12.79 1.42 -22.76
N THR A 112 12.43 2.16 -23.80
CA THR A 112 11.49 1.69 -24.84
C THR A 112 12.04 0.60 -25.74
N GLU A 113 13.36 0.41 -25.78
CA GLU A 113 14.03 -0.56 -26.67
C GLU A 113 14.32 -1.91 -25.99
N ALA A 114 14.27 -1.97 -24.65
CA ALA A 114 14.42 -3.21 -23.90
C ALA A 114 13.04 -3.79 -23.62
N ALA A 115 12.92 -5.11 -23.62
CA ALA A 115 11.69 -5.81 -23.20
C ALA A 115 11.55 -5.72 -21.66
N GLU A 116 11.46 -4.49 -21.14
CA GLU A 116 11.20 -4.24 -19.72
C GLU A 116 9.71 -4.42 -19.43
N THR A 117 9.42 -5.11 -18.36
CA THR A 117 8.05 -5.29 -17.85
C THR A 117 7.73 -4.25 -16.79
N ASN A 118 6.46 -4.15 -16.40
CA ASN A 118 6.05 -3.33 -15.24
C ASN A 118 6.50 -3.94 -13.91
N LEU A 119 7.08 -5.15 -13.93
CA LEU A 119 7.58 -5.84 -12.76
C LEU A 119 9.06 -5.49 -12.54
N ALA A 120 9.42 -5.23 -11.31
CA ALA A 120 10.81 -5.06 -10.90
C ALA A 120 11.02 -5.52 -9.47
N THR A 121 12.23 -5.98 -9.18
CA THR A 121 12.65 -6.16 -7.79
C THR A 121 13.07 -4.82 -7.21
N VAL A 122 12.53 -4.47 -6.06
CA VAL A 122 12.83 -3.23 -5.34
C VAL A 122 13.36 -3.57 -3.96
N ALA A 123 14.38 -2.86 -3.53
CA ALA A 123 14.86 -2.90 -2.16
C ALA A 123 15.02 -1.49 -1.59
N TYR A 124 14.63 -1.36 -0.33
CA TYR A 124 14.88 -0.19 0.51
C TYR A 124 15.92 -0.53 1.55
N MET A 125 16.86 0.38 1.79
CA MET A 125 17.95 0.20 2.72
C MET A 125 18.29 1.51 3.39
N VAL A 126 18.66 1.46 4.66
CA VAL A 126 19.23 2.60 5.36
C VAL A 126 20.70 2.36 5.64
N GLU A 127 21.50 3.40 5.49
CA GLU A 127 22.92 3.41 5.85
C GLU A 127 23.21 4.57 6.81
N SER A 128 23.95 4.25 7.87
CA SER A 128 24.36 5.25 8.87
C SER A 128 25.44 6.16 8.30
N ARG A 129 25.35 7.44 8.59
CA ARG A 129 26.32 8.45 8.21
C ARG A 129 27.19 8.84 9.42
N PRO A 130 28.38 9.43 9.20
CA PRO A 130 29.27 9.86 10.28
C PRO A 130 28.72 10.95 11.20
N ASP A 131 27.66 11.65 10.77
CA ASP A 131 26.97 12.72 11.49
C ASP A 131 25.77 12.21 12.31
N ASP A 132 25.71 10.92 12.60
CA ASP A 132 24.61 10.23 13.27
C ASP A 132 23.27 10.29 12.52
N SER A 133 23.24 10.84 11.32
CA SER A 133 22.09 10.76 10.43
C SER A 133 22.06 9.43 9.70
N ILE A 134 20.90 9.11 9.12
CA ILE A 134 20.75 7.98 8.22
C ILE A 134 20.38 8.45 6.82
N ALA A 135 20.86 7.71 5.83
CA ALA A 135 20.53 7.88 4.44
C ALA A 135 19.65 6.71 3.97
N LEU A 136 18.55 7.02 3.29
CA LEU A 136 17.64 6.04 2.71
C LEU A 136 17.98 5.85 1.24
N TYR A 137 18.26 4.62 0.85
CA TYR A 137 18.49 4.20 -0.52
C TYR A 137 17.32 3.37 -1.05
N ARG A 138 17.03 3.52 -2.32
CA ARG A 138 16.14 2.67 -3.09
C ARG A 138 16.93 2.02 -4.21
N TRP A 139 16.95 0.72 -4.23
CA TRP A 139 17.50 -0.07 -5.32
C TRP A 139 16.39 -0.63 -6.20
N THR A 140 16.61 -0.73 -7.50
CA THR A 140 15.64 -1.30 -8.44
C THR A 140 16.35 -2.11 -9.49
N SER A 141 15.90 -3.33 -9.72
CA SER A 141 16.31 -4.19 -10.82
C SER A 141 15.10 -4.55 -11.68
N PRO A 142 15.15 -4.30 -13.00
CA PRO A 142 14.11 -4.76 -13.93
C PRO A 142 14.14 -6.28 -14.15
N HIS A 143 15.19 -6.95 -13.69
CA HIS A 143 15.30 -8.40 -13.77
C HIS A 143 14.59 -9.04 -12.58
N LEU A 144 13.70 -9.97 -12.88
CA LEU A 144 13.06 -10.77 -11.86
C LEU A 144 14.05 -11.79 -11.30
N PRO A 145 13.91 -12.17 -10.02
CA PRO A 145 14.82 -13.10 -9.41
C PRO A 145 14.65 -14.50 -10.01
N GLU A 146 15.75 -15.13 -10.42
CA GLU A 146 15.79 -16.51 -10.94
C GLU A 146 16.08 -17.54 -9.85
N SER A 147 16.71 -17.11 -8.76
CA SER A 147 17.04 -17.93 -7.60
C SER A 147 16.78 -17.17 -6.30
N LEU A 148 16.63 -17.92 -5.20
CA LEU A 148 16.46 -17.32 -3.90
C LEU A 148 17.72 -16.54 -3.51
N ASP A 149 17.57 -15.23 -3.40
CA ASP A 149 18.59 -14.31 -2.93
C ASP A 149 18.04 -13.41 -1.82
N LYS A 150 18.47 -13.69 -0.58
CA LYS A 150 18.14 -12.89 0.59
C LYS A 150 19.09 -11.73 0.83
N SER A 151 20.15 -11.60 0.03
CA SER A 151 21.08 -10.49 0.19
C SER A 151 20.42 -9.17 -0.17
N PHE A 152 20.76 -8.14 0.58
CA PHE A 152 20.37 -6.77 0.25
C PHE A 152 21.48 -6.11 -0.57
N PRO A 153 21.10 -5.34 -1.61
CA PRO A 153 22.06 -4.53 -2.34
C PRO A 153 22.75 -3.52 -1.42
N ARG A 154 23.84 -2.95 -1.90
CA ARG A 154 24.63 -1.96 -1.16
C ARG A 154 24.54 -0.59 -1.81
N GLU A 155 24.93 0.43 -1.04
CA GLU A 155 25.20 1.75 -1.59
C GLU A 155 26.22 1.65 -2.73
N GLY A 156 25.88 2.17 -3.92
CA GLY A 156 26.76 2.13 -5.09
C GLY A 156 26.57 0.96 -6.04
N ASP A 157 25.74 -0.04 -5.70
CA ASP A 157 25.35 -1.07 -6.64
C ASP A 157 24.53 -0.49 -7.78
N ASP A 158 24.65 -1.07 -8.98
CA ASP A 158 23.88 -0.65 -10.15
C ASP A 158 22.36 -0.69 -9.84
N GLY A 159 21.66 0.41 -10.11
CA GLY A 159 20.25 0.55 -9.78
C GLY A 159 19.94 1.09 -8.37
N SER A 160 20.97 1.41 -7.57
CA SER A 160 20.85 2.05 -6.28
C SER A 160 20.78 3.57 -6.40
N PHE A 161 19.78 4.19 -5.78
CA PHE A 161 19.56 5.64 -5.78
C PHE A 161 19.39 6.15 -4.36
N LEU A 162 20.10 7.21 -4.02
CA LEU A 162 19.87 7.95 -2.78
C LEU A 162 18.48 8.62 -2.85
N LEU A 163 17.57 8.20 -2.00
CA LEU A 163 16.22 8.71 -1.94
C LEU A 163 16.09 9.89 -0.97
N ALA A 164 16.73 9.78 0.18
CA ALA A 164 16.78 10.83 1.19
C ALA A 164 18.02 10.68 2.09
N GLU A 165 18.48 11.82 2.60
CA GLU A 165 19.53 11.94 3.62
C GLU A 165 19.05 12.85 4.75
N GLY A 166 19.78 12.87 5.88
CA GLY A 166 19.41 13.66 7.04
C GLY A 166 18.13 13.16 7.69
N LEU A 167 17.94 11.83 7.72
CA LEU A 167 16.91 11.18 8.51
C LEU A 167 17.49 10.84 9.88
N GLN A 168 16.67 10.95 10.92
CA GLN A 168 17.02 10.44 12.25
C GLN A 168 16.54 8.99 12.43
N TYR A 169 15.41 8.67 11.81
CA TYR A 169 14.80 7.34 11.89
C TYR A 169 14.05 7.02 10.61
N PHE A 170 14.10 5.74 10.22
CA PHE A 170 13.28 5.17 9.16
C PHE A 170 13.04 3.69 9.46
N GLY A 171 11.81 3.22 9.29
CA GLY A 171 11.49 1.82 9.54
C GLY A 171 10.13 1.39 9.02
N PHE A 172 9.98 0.06 8.91
CA PHE A 172 8.78 -0.64 8.47
C PHE A 172 8.24 -1.52 9.58
N SER A 173 6.92 -1.57 9.74
CA SER A 173 6.23 -2.54 10.57
C SER A 173 5.11 -3.18 9.77
N PHE A 174 4.88 -4.47 9.97
CA PHE A 174 4.03 -5.30 9.12
C PHE A 174 2.82 -5.78 9.90
N LEU A 175 1.62 -5.58 9.36
CA LEU A 175 0.38 -6.07 9.93
C LEU A 175 0.10 -7.47 9.39
N GLY A 176 0.11 -8.47 10.26
CA GLY A 176 -0.23 -9.85 9.95
C GLY A 176 -1.76 -10.09 9.84
N GLU A 177 -2.13 -11.30 9.45
CA GLU A 177 -3.54 -11.73 9.43
C GLU A 177 -4.14 -11.87 10.83
N ASP A 178 -3.31 -12.06 11.83
CA ASP A 178 -3.65 -12.06 13.26
C ASP A 178 -4.02 -10.67 13.80
N GLY A 179 -3.77 -9.61 13.02
CA GLY A 179 -3.98 -8.22 13.42
C GLY A 179 -2.85 -7.65 14.28
N GLU A 180 -1.76 -8.38 14.47
CA GLU A 180 -0.59 -7.92 15.23
C GLU A 180 0.43 -7.23 14.30
N LEU A 181 1.16 -6.25 14.84
CA LEU A 181 2.25 -5.59 14.14
C LEU A 181 3.56 -6.31 14.45
N SER A 182 4.23 -6.78 13.40
CA SER A 182 5.58 -7.35 13.47
C SER A 182 6.62 -6.36 12.94
N GLY A 183 7.81 -6.35 13.55
CA GLY A 183 8.95 -5.59 13.04
C GLY A 183 9.69 -6.30 11.90
N GLU A 184 9.45 -7.58 11.66
CA GLU A 184 10.13 -8.40 10.65
C GLU A 184 9.13 -9.18 9.82
N TRP A 185 9.50 -9.47 8.57
CA TRP A 185 8.70 -10.31 7.68
C TRP A 185 9.61 -11.07 6.71
N ASP A 186 9.42 -12.40 6.65
CA ASP A 186 10.16 -13.25 5.72
C ASP A 186 9.25 -14.34 5.13
N SER A 187 8.75 -14.10 3.92
CA SER A 187 7.87 -15.01 3.20
C SER A 187 8.54 -16.31 2.73
N SER A 188 9.85 -16.45 2.93
CA SER A 188 10.59 -17.69 2.65
C SER A 188 10.58 -18.68 3.82
N THR A 189 10.17 -18.23 5.01
CA THR A 189 10.05 -19.09 6.21
C THR A 189 8.76 -19.91 6.17
N LEU A 190 8.72 -21.00 6.93
CA LEU A 190 7.52 -21.86 7.00
C LEU A 190 6.31 -21.14 7.59
N LEU A 191 6.53 -20.25 8.57
CA LEU A 191 5.46 -19.52 9.26
C LEU A 191 4.77 -18.48 8.37
N GLN A 192 5.52 -17.85 7.46
CA GLN A 192 5.04 -16.81 6.56
C GLN A 192 5.14 -17.24 5.09
N SER A 193 5.20 -18.56 4.85
CA SER A 193 5.41 -19.13 3.53
C SER A 193 4.37 -18.63 2.53
N SER A 194 4.87 -18.02 1.45
CA SER A 194 4.04 -17.49 0.36
C SER A 194 2.96 -16.51 0.86
N SER A 195 3.19 -15.79 1.96
CA SER A 195 2.26 -14.80 2.49
C SER A 195 2.81 -13.38 2.36
N LEU A 196 1.90 -12.42 2.15
CA LEU A 196 2.16 -10.99 2.20
C LEU A 196 1.47 -10.40 3.43
N PRO A 197 2.05 -9.37 4.06
CA PRO A 197 1.35 -8.66 5.13
C PRO A 197 0.08 -8.00 4.58
N LEU A 198 -0.92 -7.81 5.43
CA LEU A 198 -2.15 -7.08 5.09
C LEU A 198 -1.86 -5.61 4.82
N ALA A 199 -1.00 -5.04 5.63
CA ALA A 199 -0.57 -3.66 5.54
C ALA A 199 0.88 -3.50 6.01
N VAL A 200 1.52 -2.45 5.53
CA VAL A 200 2.84 -2.01 5.99
C VAL A 200 2.71 -0.61 6.57
N GLU A 201 3.16 -0.41 7.79
CA GLU A 201 3.30 0.91 8.38
C GLU A 201 4.73 1.40 8.17
N ILE A 202 4.86 2.53 7.50
CA ILE A 202 6.13 3.20 7.21
C ILE A 202 6.27 4.34 8.21
N GLN A 203 7.40 4.42 8.88
CA GLN A 203 7.69 5.47 9.85
C GLN A 203 8.99 6.17 9.47
N LEU A 204 9.02 7.49 9.58
CA LEU A 204 10.25 8.25 9.40
C LEU A 204 10.28 9.48 10.31
N SER A 205 11.48 9.89 10.69
CA SER A 205 11.75 11.14 11.36
C SER A 205 12.90 11.86 10.66
N LEU A 206 12.74 13.14 10.40
CA LEU A 206 13.78 13.99 9.82
C LEU A 206 14.67 14.54 10.93
N MET A 207 15.95 14.65 10.65
CA MET A 207 16.87 15.36 11.52
C MET A 207 16.50 16.86 11.53
N ALA A 208 16.37 17.44 12.71
CA ALA A 208 16.03 18.86 12.82
C ALA A 208 17.29 19.69 12.63
N ASP A 209 17.28 20.66 11.73
CA ASP A 209 18.41 21.56 11.46
C ASP A 209 18.75 22.45 12.68
N GLN A 210 17.82 22.63 13.60
CA GLN A 210 17.97 23.40 14.83
C GLN A 210 17.15 22.74 15.96
N ALA A 211 17.57 21.57 16.41
CA ALA A 211 16.97 21.00 17.59
C ALA A 211 17.39 21.82 18.83
N SER A 212 16.45 22.48 19.48
CA SER A 212 16.58 22.69 20.90
C SER A 212 16.65 21.32 21.55
N ASP A 213 17.64 21.05 22.39
CA ASP A 213 17.94 19.74 23.03
C ASP A 213 16.74 19.07 23.74
N GLU A 214 15.60 19.72 23.81
CA GLU A 214 14.41 19.28 24.55
C GLU A 214 13.28 18.73 23.68
N GLU A 215 13.24 18.98 22.36
CA GLU A 215 12.10 18.59 21.53
C GLU A 215 12.47 17.43 20.59
N LYS A 216 11.88 16.26 20.86
CA LYS A 216 12.04 15.11 19.94
C LYS A 216 11.46 15.45 18.57
N PRO A 217 12.19 15.17 17.49
CA PRO A 217 11.68 15.44 16.13
C PRO A 217 10.40 14.65 15.85
N PRO A 218 9.49 15.22 15.05
CA PRO A 218 8.22 14.59 14.74
C PRO A 218 8.43 13.30 13.95
N VAL A 219 7.67 12.26 14.32
CA VAL A 219 7.61 11.00 13.58
C VAL A 219 6.42 11.05 12.63
N TYR A 220 6.71 10.95 11.34
CA TYR A 220 5.72 10.85 10.29
C TYR A 220 5.41 9.38 10.02
N ARG A 221 4.12 9.04 9.89
CA ARG A 221 3.67 7.67 9.70
C ARG A 221 2.71 7.57 8.54
N ARG A 222 2.81 6.46 7.78
CA ARG A 222 1.87 6.12 6.73
C ARG A 222 1.61 4.62 6.74
N ARG A 223 0.35 4.22 6.76
CA ARG A 223 -0.06 2.84 6.61
C ARG A 223 -0.51 2.59 5.17
N VAL A 224 0.00 1.53 4.59
CA VAL A 224 -0.21 1.13 3.20
C VAL A 224 -0.80 -0.27 3.20
N LEU A 225 -1.94 -0.45 2.56
CA LEU A 225 -2.54 -1.77 2.35
C LEU A 225 -1.88 -2.43 1.13
N ILE A 226 -1.65 -3.74 1.21
CA ILE A 226 -1.25 -4.55 0.07
C ILE A 226 -2.50 -5.26 -0.46
N PRO A 227 -3.10 -4.77 -1.57
CA PRO A 227 -4.39 -5.27 -2.03
C PRO A 227 -4.29 -6.63 -2.73
N ILE A 228 -3.09 -6.99 -3.21
CA ILE A 228 -2.88 -8.21 -3.99
C ILE A 228 -2.51 -9.35 -3.05
N ARG A 229 -3.25 -10.45 -3.17
CA ARG A 229 -2.86 -11.71 -2.53
C ARG A 229 -1.83 -12.43 -3.38
N PRO A 230 -1.03 -13.32 -2.78
CA PRO A 230 -0.09 -14.14 -3.54
C PRO A 230 -0.78 -14.88 -4.68
N LEU A 231 -0.19 -14.83 -5.87
CA LEU A 231 -0.75 -15.44 -7.08
C LEU A 231 -0.33 -16.91 -7.17
N ASP A 232 -1.31 -17.79 -7.27
CA ASP A 232 -1.09 -19.22 -7.53
C ASP A 232 -1.09 -19.47 -9.05
N LEU A 233 0.11 -19.61 -9.62
CA LEU A 233 0.26 -19.86 -11.06
C LEU A 233 -0.27 -21.24 -11.47
N ALA A 234 -0.23 -22.24 -10.59
CA ALA A 234 -0.77 -23.56 -10.88
C ALA A 234 -2.30 -23.51 -10.97
N ALA A 235 -2.95 -22.79 -10.05
CA ALA A 235 -4.39 -22.56 -10.13
C ALA A 235 -4.78 -21.71 -11.33
N LEU A 236 -3.94 -20.78 -11.77
CA LEU A 236 -4.19 -19.93 -12.95
C LEU A 236 -3.99 -20.71 -14.27
N ALA A 237 -3.12 -21.71 -14.28
CA ALA A 237 -2.85 -22.56 -15.45
C ALA A 237 -3.85 -23.73 -15.58
N ASP A 238 -4.73 -23.93 -14.59
CA ASP A 238 -5.77 -24.96 -14.66
C ASP A 238 -6.78 -24.58 -15.76
N PRO A 239 -6.95 -25.43 -16.80
CA PRO A 239 -7.91 -25.17 -17.87
C PRO A 239 -9.37 -25.10 -17.39
N ASN A 240 -9.66 -25.65 -16.20
CA ASN A 240 -10.97 -25.56 -15.58
C ASN A 240 -11.17 -24.31 -14.73
N ASN A 241 -10.16 -23.43 -14.66
CA ASN A 241 -10.27 -22.19 -13.90
C ASN A 241 -11.20 -21.21 -14.63
N PRO A 242 -12.35 -20.84 -14.07
CA PRO A 242 -13.34 -20.00 -14.73
C PRO A 242 -12.84 -18.58 -15.05
N ILE A 243 -11.73 -18.14 -14.43
CA ILE A 243 -11.15 -16.81 -14.68
C ILE A 243 -10.40 -16.77 -16.02
N PHE A 244 -9.85 -17.88 -16.47
CA PHE A 244 -9.04 -18.00 -17.67
C PHE A 244 -9.54 -19.12 -18.60
N GLY A 245 -10.79 -19.58 -18.43
CA GLY A 245 -11.40 -20.51 -19.34
C GLY A 245 -11.15 -20.04 -20.77
N THR A 246 -10.15 -20.62 -21.40
CA THR A 246 -9.97 -20.55 -22.86
C THR A 246 -11.26 -21.02 -23.43
N GLY A 247 -11.97 -20.15 -24.18
CA GLY A 247 -13.01 -20.62 -25.04
C GLY A 247 -12.39 -21.74 -25.87
N GLU A 248 -12.81 -22.98 -25.64
CA GLU A 248 -12.50 -24.08 -26.50
C GLU A 248 -13.07 -23.66 -27.85
N ASP A 249 -12.20 -23.29 -28.78
CA ASP A 249 -12.49 -23.37 -30.19
C ASP A 249 -12.76 -24.87 -30.45
N GLU A 250 -14.03 -25.24 -30.37
CA GLU A 250 -14.48 -26.53 -30.89
C GLU A 250 -14.14 -26.53 -32.37
N ASP A 251 -12.96 -27.06 -32.73
CA ASP A 251 -12.62 -27.51 -34.03
C ASP A 251 -13.63 -28.63 -34.37
N SER A 252 -14.70 -28.21 -35.04
CA SER A 252 -15.70 -29.06 -35.64
C SER A 252 -15.01 -29.93 -36.68
N GLU A 253 -14.78 -31.19 -36.33
CA GLU A 253 -14.50 -32.23 -37.32
C GLU A 253 -15.66 -32.28 -38.32
N GLU A 254 -15.31 -32.07 -39.60
CA GLU A 254 -16.18 -32.29 -40.76
C GLU A 254 -16.75 -33.71 -40.76
N GLY A 255 -18.02 -33.83 -40.48
CA GLY A 255 -18.86 -34.98 -40.74
C GLY A 255 -19.86 -34.63 -41.82
N ASP A 256 -19.54 -35.05 -43.08
CA ASP A 256 -20.36 -35.05 -44.25
C ASP A 256 -21.66 -35.87 -44.00
N ASP A 257 -22.86 -35.29 -44.19
CA ASP A 257 -23.97 -35.87 -44.96
C ASP A 257 -25.31 -35.09 -44.89
N LYS A 258 -25.68 -34.57 -46.09
CA LYS A 258 -27.00 -34.53 -46.76
C LYS A 258 -28.29 -34.02 -46.13
N ASP A 259 -28.80 -33.04 -46.87
CA ASP A 259 -30.20 -32.81 -47.28
C ASP A 259 -31.27 -32.34 -46.29
N GLY A 260 -31.73 -31.11 -46.53
CA GLY A 260 -33.14 -30.83 -46.22
C GLY A 260 -33.55 -29.40 -45.86
N LYS A 261 -33.81 -28.60 -46.94
CA LYS A 261 -34.87 -27.56 -47.00
C LYS A 261 -35.21 -26.68 -45.78
N GLY A 262 -34.84 -25.43 -45.91
CA GLY A 262 -35.85 -24.32 -45.91
C GLY A 262 -36.44 -23.84 -44.59
N ARG A 263 -36.09 -22.63 -44.17
CA ARG A 263 -37.00 -21.50 -44.02
C ARG A 263 -36.34 -20.36 -43.21
N ASP A 264 -36.33 -19.22 -43.85
CA ASP A 264 -36.14 -17.92 -43.25
C ASP A 264 -36.88 -17.74 -41.93
N LYS A 265 -36.19 -17.13 -40.92
CA LYS A 265 -36.81 -16.13 -40.08
C LYS A 265 -35.72 -15.34 -39.33
N ASP A 266 -35.65 -14.07 -39.67
CA ASP A 266 -35.10 -13.00 -38.89
C ASP A 266 -35.42 -13.15 -37.40
N LYS A 267 -34.41 -13.11 -36.53
CA LYS A 267 -34.57 -12.72 -35.13
C LYS A 267 -33.30 -12.06 -34.63
N ASP A 268 -33.49 -10.80 -34.24
CA ASP A 268 -32.57 -9.97 -33.50
C ASP A 268 -31.92 -10.70 -32.32
N PRO A 269 -30.64 -10.38 -32.01
CA PRO A 269 -30.01 -10.83 -30.77
C PRO A 269 -30.40 -9.91 -29.62
N LYS A 270 -31.41 -10.29 -28.87
CA LYS A 270 -31.69 -9.84 -27.52
C LYS A 270 -31.88 -11.08 -26.66
N GLY A 271 -30.97 -11.31 -25.75
CA GLY A 271 -31.09 -12.32 -24.72
C GLY A 271 -29.94 -12.13 -23.74
N ASP A 272 -30.22 -11.39 -22.68
CA ASP A 272 -29.48 -11.54 -21.41
C ASP A 272 -29.62 -13.01 -21.02
N ASP A 273 -28.55 -13.79 -21.19
CA ASP A 273 -28.43 -15.10 -20.58
C ASP A 273 -28.29 -14.91 -19.08
N ASP A 274 -29.42 -14.90 -18.36
CA ASP A 274 -29.47 -15.04 -16.92
C ASP A 274 -28.83 -16.39 -16.58
N VAL A 275 -27.58 -16.36 -16.13
CA VAL A 275 -26.88 -17.54 -15.58
C VAL A 275 -27.65 -17.97 -14.35
N GLN A 276 -28.46 -19.03 -14.49
CA GLN A 276 -29.23 -19.60 -13.37
C GLN A 276 -28.26 -20.38 -12.48
N LEU A 277 -27.93 -19.79 -11.32
CA LEU A 277 -27.10 -20.42 -10.30
C LEU A 277 -27.86 -21.54 -9.62
N THR A 278 -27.19 -22.69 -9.40
CA THR A 278 -27.77 -23.86 -8.74
C THR A 278 -27.36 -23.94 -7.27
N ASN A 279 -28.03 -24.82 -6.51
CA ASN A 279 -27.63 -25.07 -5.11
C ASN A 279 -26.17 -25.53 -5.00
N ALA A 280 -25.67 -26.29 -5.96
CA ALA A 280 -24.27 -26.72 -6.03
C ALA A 280 -23.33 -25.49 -6.12
N ASP A 281 -23.67 -24.52 -6.98
CA ASP A 281 -22.87 -23.30 -7.13
C ASP A 281 -22.89 -22.41 -5.89
N CYS A 282 -24.04 -22.36 -5.21
CA CYS A 282 -24.27 -21.49 -4.07
C CYS A 282 -23.76 -22.04 -2.75
N PHE A 283 -23.67 -23.37 -2.60
CA PHE A 283 -23.23 -24.03 -1.36
C PHE A 283 -21.95 -24.86 -1.54
N ASP A 284 -21.41 -24.99 -2.75
CA ASP A 284 -20.14 -25.70 -3.00
C ASP A 284 -18.94 -24.87 -2.50
N HIS A 285 -19.06 -24.46 -1.28
CA HIS A 285 -17.97 -23.80 -0.57
C HIS A 285 -17.09 -24.89 0.07
N LYS A 286 -15.78 -24.65 0.13
CA LYS A 286 -14.79 -25.52 0.82
C LYS A 286 -15.27 -25.98 2.21
N THR A 287 -16.07 -25.15 2.85
CA THR A 287 -16.67 -25.41 4.16
C THR A 287 -17.74 -26.54 4.11
N CYS A 288 -18.54 -26.64 3.04
CA CYS A 288 -19.55 -27.71 2.88
C CYS A 288 -18.94 -29.05 2.43
N ALA A 289 -17.76 -29.03 1.82
CA ALA A 289 -17.04 -30.22 1.35
C ALA A 289 -16.18 -30.89 2.42
N SER A 290 -15.85 -30.19 3.53
CA SER A 290 -14.96 -30.66 4.57
C SER A 290 -15.67 -31.60 5.55
N GLU A 291 -15.09 -32.78 5.83
CA GLU A 291 -15.59 -33.72 6.84
C GLU A 291 -15.50 -33.20 8.30
N ALA A 292 -14.73 -32.13 8.52
CA ALA A 292 -14.49 -31.55 9.85
C ALA A 292 -15.49 -30.43 10.23
N VAL A 293 -16.57 -30.27 9.49
CA VAL A 293 -17.54 -29.20 9.70
C VAL A 293 -18.47 -29.51 10.86
N SER A 294 -18.75 -28.49 11.69
CA SER A 294 -19.69 -28.61 12.81
C SER A 294 -21.05 -29.15 12.34
N SER A 295 -21.79 -29.83 13.24
CA SER A 295 -23.12 -30.39 12.93
C SER A 295 -24.09 -29.33 12.38
N TRP A 296 -23.97 -28.10 12.79
CA TRP A 296 -24.72 -26.95 12.29
C TRP A 296 -24.43 -26.64 10.81
N ALA A 297 -23.16 -26.56 10.44
CA ALA A 297 -22.77 -26.31 9.05
C ALA A 297 -23.20 -27.46 8.12
N GLN A 298 -23.15 -28.71 8.59
CA GLN A 298 -23.69 -29.87 7.86
C GLN A 298 -25.19 -29.75 7.60
N MET A 299 -25.94 -29.23 8.55
CA MET A 299 -27.39 -29.01 8.39
C MET A 299 -27.63 -27.88 7.34
N CYS A 300 -26.90 -26.79 7.40
CA CYS A 300 -27.02 -25.69 6.43
C CYS A 300 -26.61 -26.13 5.01
N CYS A 301 -25.63 -27.00 4.86
CA CYS A 301 -25.18 -27.55 3.57
C CYS A 301 -26.03 -28.73 3.06
N SER A 302 -27.01 -29.18 3.83
CA SER A 302 -27.86 -30.34 3.44
C SER A 302 -28.69 -30.08 2.18
N MET A 303 -29.06 -28.83 1.92
CA MET A 303 -29.78 -28.43 0.69
C MET A 303 -28.93 -28.67 -0.57
N ALA A 304 -27.65 -28.29 -0.56
CA ALA A 304 -26.74 -28.54 -1.68
C ALA A 304 -26.56 -30.04 -1.95
N LYS A 305 -26.48 -30.85 -0.88
CA LYS A 305 -26.29 -32.30 -0.96
C LYS A 305 -27.55 -33.04 -1.44
N SER A 306 -28.74 -32.56 -1.06
CA SER A 306 -30.01 -33.24 -1.39
C SER A 306 -30.58 -32.89 -2.75
N LYS A 307 -30.33 -31.68 -3.25
CA LYS A 307 -30.84 -31.17 -4.53
C LYS A 307 -29.82 -30.27 -5.20
N PRO A 308 -28.71 -30.79 -5.71
CA PRO A 308 -27.61 -29.98 -6.24
C PRO A 308 -28.01 -29.14 -7.47
N ASP A 309 -28.89 -29.70 -8.32
CA ASP A 309 -29.31 -29.08 -9.60
C ASP A 309 -30.49 -28.09 -9.43
N MET A 310 -30.97 -27.86 -8.22
CA MET A 310 -32.06 -26.90 -8.00
C MET A 310 -31.56 -25.47 -8.13
N VAL A 311 -32.27 -24.67 -8.95
CA VAL A 311 -31.95 -23.25 -9.15
C VAL A 311 -32.12 -22.50 -7.83
N PHE A 312 -31.07 -21.81 -7.44
CA PHE A 312 -31.04 -21.00 -6.23
C PHE A 312 -31.50 -19.57 -6.57
N THR A 313 -32.47 -19.07 -5.84
CA THR A 313 -33.06 -17.74 -6.09
C THR A 313 -32.78 -16.77 -4.93
N PRO A 314 -32.83 -15.44 -5.16
CA PRO A 314 -32.76 -14.47 -4.07
C PRO A 314 -33.82 -14.63 -2.99
N ALA A 315 -34.98 -15.22 -3.34
CA ALA A 315 -36.02 -15.56 -2.36
C ALA A 315 -35.60 -16.68 -1.42
N ASP A 316 -34.86 -17.66 -1.92
CA ASP A 316 -34.31 -18.75 -1.11
C ASP A 316 -33.29 -18.23 -0.09
N TYR A 317 -32.45 -17.26 -0.50
CA TYR A 317 -31.52 -16.60 0.39
C TYR A 317 -32.23 -15.79 1.48
N GLN A 318 -33.29 -15.06 1.15
CA GLN A 318 -34.06 -14.28 2.12
C GLN A 318 -34.82 -15.17 3.11
N GLY A 319 -35.35 -16.30 2.68
CA GLY A 319 -36.07 -17.28 3.51
C GLY A 319 -35.16 -18.17 4.38
N MET A 320 -33.86 -18.08 4.19
CA MET A 320 -32.88 -18.91 4.90
C MET A 320 -32.64 -18.39 6.34
N PRO A 321 -32.45 -19.30 7.34
CA PRO A 321 -32.04 -18.93 8.69
C PRO A 321 -30.76 -18.09 8.68
N GLU A 322 -30.69 -17.07 9.56
CA GLU A 322 -29.53 -16.16 9.66
C GLU A 322 -28.21 -16.90 9.86
N ASP A 323 -28.24 -18.00 10.64
CA ASP A 323 -27.08 -18.82 10.93
C ASP A 323 -26.55 -19.61 9.71
N CYS A 324 -27.35 -19.78 8.66
CA CYS A 324 -26.98 -20.46 7.42
C CYS A 324 -26.48 -19.49 6.33
N LYS A 325 -26.82 -18.22 6.39
CA LYS A 325 -26.41 -17.20 5.41
C LYS A 325 -24.91 -17.08 5.22
N PRO A 326 -24.03 -17.20 6.26
CA PRO A 326 -22.58 -17.18 6.10
C PRO A 326 -22.02 -18.27 5.18
N PHE A 327 -22.74 -19.41 5.03
CA PHE A 327 -22.31 -20.53 4.22
C PHE A 327 -22.70 -20.41 2.74
N VAL A 328 -23.50 -19.41 2.39
CA VAL A 328 -23.90 -19.14 1.00
C VAL A 328 -22.83 -18.30 0.31
N ASN A 329 -22.45 -18.74 -0.88
CA ASN A 329 -21.48 -18.04 -1.71
C ASN A 329 -21.94 -16.59 -1.97
N PRO A 330 -21.05 -15.59 -1.87
CA PRO A 330 -21.36 -14.18 -2.19
C PRO A 330 -22.01 -13.93 -3.53
N ILE A 331 -21.79 -14.80 -4.52
CA ILE A 331 -22.40 -14.72 -5.87
C ILE A 331 -23.92 -14.95 -5.83
N CYS A 332 -24.42 -15.62 -4.80
CA CYS A 332 -25.83 -16.02 -4.64
C CYS A 332 -26.59 -15.21 -3.56
N ARG A 333 -25.99 -14.15 -3.05
CA ARG A 333 -26.57 -13.28 -1.99
C ARG A 333 -27.38 -12.13 -2.55
#